data_382ba273e42c54f4420976a20cae0874
#
_entry.id   382ba273e42c54f4420976a20cae0874
#
_cell.length_a   1.000
_cell.length_b   1.000
_cell.length_c   1.000
_cell.angle_alpha   90.00
_cell.angle_beta   90.00
_cell.angle_gamma   90.00
#
_symmetry.space_group_name_H-M   'P 1'
#
loop_
_entity.id
_entity.type
_entity.pdbx_description
1 polymer ?
#
loop_
_entity_poly.entity_id
_entity_poly.type
_entity_poly.pdbx_seq_one_letter_code
_entity_poly.pdbx_strand_id
1 'polypeptide(L)'
;MTEKELLAARQSIVQKLTQARLEKGLSQEQLAKRIGTQRSNICRIEKGTQNLSLDLMLKIAEALDKDVSVMLEERSSTMEKVYSLRLYDETLLTFT
;
A
#
# COMPACT_ATOMS: atom_id res chain seq x y z
N MET A 1 -15.29 8.66 11.34
CA MET A 1 -15.02 8.40 9.90
C MET A 1 -16.12 7.53 9.34
N THR A 2 -16.72 7.95 8.25
CA THR A 2 -17.77 7.16 7.59
C THR A 2 -17.15 6.01 6.80
N GLU A 3 -17.98 5.02 6.45
CA GLU A 3 -17.55 3.90 5.59
C GLU A 3 -16.99 4.41 4.25
N LYS A 4 -17.63 5.43 3.70
CA LYS A 4 -17.20 6.04 2.44
C LYS A 4 -15.84 6.71 2.57
N GLU A 5 -15.63 7.44 3.67
CA GLU A 5 -14.34 8.08 3.95
C GLU A 5 -13.26 7.03 4.18
N LEU A 6 -13.58 5.96 4.89
CA LEU A 6 -12.63 4.88 5.14
C LEU A 6 -12.23 4.18 3.85
N LEU A 7 -13.19 3.92 2.95
CA LEU A 7 -12.92 3.33 1.65
C LEU A 7 -11.99 4.24 0.83
N ALA A 8 -12.28 5.52 0.79
CA ALA A 8 -11.46 6.49 0.05
C ALA A 8 -10.03 6.54 0.59
N ALA A 9 -9.87 6.56 1.92
CA ALA A 9 -8.55 6.56 2.56
C ALA A 9 -7.78 5.28 2.20
N ARG A 10 -8.46 4.14 2.28
CA ARG A 10 -7.86 2.84 1.96
C ARG A 10 -7.41 2.79 0.51
N GLN A 11 -8.27 3.23 -0.41
CA GLN A 11 -7.93 3.27 -1.84
C GLN A 11 -6.74 4.17 -2.13
N SER A 12 -6.66 5.31 -1.47
CA SER A 12 -5.53 6.23 -1.62
C SER A 12 -4.20 5.58 -1.21
N ILE A 13 -4.21 4.83 -0.12
CA ILE A 13 -3.02 4.16 0.39
C ILE A 13 -2.63 2.98 -0.50
N VAL A 14 -3.58 2.09 -0.81
CA VAL A 14 -3.27 0.87 -1.58
C VAL A 14 -2.91 1.17 -3.03
N GLN A 15 -3.29 2.33 -3.56
CA GLN A 15 -2.90 2.74 -4.89
C GLN A 15 -1.37 2.79 -5.05
N LYS A 16 -0.66 3.14 -3.99
CA LYS A 16 0.81 3.13 -3.99
C LYS A 16 1.37 1.73 -4.16
N LEU A 17 0.74 0.74 -3.54
CA LEU A 17 1.15 -0.66 -3.67
C LEU A 17 0.88 -1.17 -5.08
N THR A 18 -0.28 -0.85 -5.64
CA THR A 18 -0.62 -1.22 -7.02
C THR A 18 0.37 -0.62 -8.00
N GLN A 19 0.71 0.64 -7.84
CA GLN A 19 1.66 1.32 -8.70
C GLN A 19 3.05 0.66 -8.62
N ALA A 20 3.51 0.35 -7.41
CA ALA A 20 4.79 -0.32 -7.20
C ALA A 20 4.81 -1.70 -7.87
N ARG A 21 3.70 -2.44 -7.78
CA ARG A 21 3.56 -3.73 -8.45
C ARG A 21 3.70 -3.59 -9.96
N LEU A 22 3.00 -2.63 -10.54
CA LEU A 22 3.03 -2.39 -11.99
C LEU A 22 4.42 -1.97 -12.45
N GLU A 23 5.09 -1.10 -11.70
CA GLU A 23 6.46 -0.67 -12.00
C GLU A 23 7.43 -1.85 -11.98
N LYS A 24 7.20 -2.83 -11.11
CA LYS A 24 8.01 -4.04 -11.03
C LYS A 24 7.69 -5.01 -12.17
N GLY A 25 6.64 -4.76 -12.94
CA GLY A 25 6.22 -5.64 -14.04
C GLY A 25 5.51 -6.90 -13.60
N LEU A 26 4.93 -6.90 -12.40
CA LEU A 26 4.25 -8.09 -11.86
C LEU A 26 2.75 -8.00 -12.07
N SER A 27 2.15 -9.13 -12.46
CA SER A 27 0.70 -9.29 -12.42
C SER A 27 0.23 -9.51 -10.99
N GLN A 28 -1.07 -9.36 -10.76
CA GLN A 28 -1.66 -9.68 -9.46
C GLN A 28 -1.39 -11.14 -9.06
N GLU A 29 -1.47 -12.06 -10.03
CA GLU A 29 -1.20 -13.47 -9.79
C GLU A 29 0.25 -13.73 -9.41
N GLN A 30 1.18 -13.07 -10.10
CA GLN A 30 2.60 -13.20 -9.80
C GLN A 30 2.94 -12.69 -8.41
N LEU A 31 2.39 -11.55 -8.03
CA LEU A 31 2.57 -11.03 -6.68
C LEU A 31 1.96 -11.97 -5.64
N ALA A 32 0.75 -12.47 -5.90
CA ALA A 32 0.09 -13.40 -4.99
C ALA A 32 0.94 -14.65 -4.73
N LYS A 33 1.54 -15.20 -5.77
CA LYS A 33 2.43 -16.36 -5.64
C LYS A 33 3.65 -16.04 -4.80
N ARG A 34 4.24 -14.88 -4.96
CA ARG A 34 5.44 -14.48 -4.21
C ARG A 34 5.20 -14.40 -2.71
N ILE A 35 4.02 -13.98 -2.31
CA ILE A 35 3.71 -13.80 -0.89
C ILE A 35 2.85 -14.92 -0.31
N GLY A 36 2.54 -15.95 -1.11
CA GLY A 36 1.82 -17.12 -0.62
C GLY A 36 0.32 -16.88 -0.42
N THR A 37 -0.29 -16.05 -1.23
CA THR A 37 -1.73 -15.79 -1.18
C THR A 37 -2.35 -16.02 -2.56
N GLN A 38 -3.66 -15.79 -2.67
CA GLN A 38 -4.39 -15.96 -3.92
C GLN A 38 -4.58 -14.63 -4.64
N ARG A 39 -4.68 -14.70 -5.96
CA ARG A 39 -4.92 -13.52 -6.80
C ARG A 39 -6.15 -12.74 -6.35
N SER A 40 -7.23 -13.44 -5.99
CA SER A 40 -8.47 -12.80 -5.55
C SER A 40 -8.26 -11.90 -4.32
N ASN A 41 -7.35 -12.29 -3.43
CA ASN A 41 -7.01 -11.50 -2.26
C ASN A 41 -6.29 -10.20 -2.68
N ILE A 42 -5.31 -10.29 -3.57
CA ILE A 42 -4.61 -9.11 -4.09
C ILE A 42 -5.60 -8.18 -4.79
N CYS A 43 -6.51 -8.74 -5.59
CA CYS A 43 -7.51 -7.95 -6.30
C CYS A 43 -8.38 -7.13 -5.32
N ARG A 44 -8.87 -7.75 -4.25
CA ARG A 44 -9.69 -7.06 -3.24
C ARG A 44 -8.91 -5.99 -2.49
N ILE A 45 -7.65 -6.29 -2.17
CA ILE A 45 -6.77 -5.32 -1.50
C ILE A 45 -6.59 -4.09 -2.38
N GLU A 46 -6.27 -4.28 -3.65
CA GLU A 46 -6.01 -3.17 -4.56
C GLU A 46 -7.26 -2.35 -4.87
N LYS A 47 -8.45 -2.94 -4.74
CA LYS A 47 -9.71 -2.20 -4.84
C LYS A 47 -10.06 -1.42 -3.58
N GLY A 48 -9.36 -1.68 -2.49
CA GLY A 48 -9.63 -1.06 -1.20
C GLY A 48 -10.86 -1.64 -0.49
N THR A 49 -11.42 -2.74 -0.98
CA THR A 49 -12.61 -3.35 -0.42
C THR A 49 -12.35 -4.31 0.73
N GLN A 50 -11.08 -4.61 0.99
CA GLN A 50 -10.66 -5.51 2.05
C GLN A 50 -9.63 -4.83 2.94
N ASN A 51 -9.70 -5.08 4.24
CA ASN A 51 -8.69 -4.63 5.17
C ASN A 51 -7.34 -5.21 4.79
N LEU A 52 -6.33 -4.35 4.81
CA LEU A 52 -4.95 -4.75 4.59
C LEU A 52 -4.25 -4.76 5.94
N SER A 53 -3.87 -5.95 6.40
CA SER A 53 -3.12 -6.07 7.65
C SER A 53 -1.72 -5.46 7.45
N LEU A 54 -1.16 -5.00 8.55
CA LEU A 54 0.21 -4.47 8.54
C LEU A 54 1.19 -5.53 8.06
N ASP A 55 1.03 -6.77 8.55
CA ASP A 55 1.93 -7.87 8.16
C ASP A 55 1.87 -8.12 6.66
N LEU A 56 0.67 -8.15 6.09
CA LEU A 56 0.52 -8.38 4.66
C LEU A 56 1.10 -7.23 3.85
N MET A 57 0.91 -6.00 4.30
CA MET A 57 1.50 -4.83 3.66
C MET A 57 3.03 -4.93 3.62
N LEU A 58 3.64 -5.37 4.73
CA LEU A 58 5.09 -5.55 4.81
C LEU A 58 5.57 -6.65 3.86
N LYS A 59 4.83 -7.75 3.76
CA LYS A 59 5.15 -8.84 2.84
C LYS A 59 5.05 -8.39 1.38
N ILE A 60 4.03 -7.63 1.05
CA ILE A 60 3.87 -7.08 -0.30
C ILE A 60 5.04 -6.16 -0.64
N ALA A 61 5.39 -5.26 0.26
CA ALA A 61 6.49 -4.34 0.05
C ALA A 61 7.81 -5.08 -0.16
N GLU A 62 8.09 -6.09 0.66
CA GLU A 62 9.29 -6.91 0.50
C GLU A 62 9.33 -7.58 -0.86
N ALA A 63 8.21 -8.15 -1.31
CA ALA A 63 8.12 -8.79 -2.63
C ALA A 63 8.34 -7.80 -3.78
N LEU A 64 8.13 -6.52 -3.53
CA LEU A 64 8.31 -5.45 -4.50
C LEU A 64 9.65 -4.71 -4.33
N ASP A 65 10.51 -5.21 -3.46
CA ASP A 65 11.81 -4.60 -3.14
C ASP A 65 11.66 -3.16 -2.62
N LYS A 66 10.64 -2.93 -1.81
CA LYS A 66 10.34 -1.64 -1.20
C LYS A 66 10.30 -1.76 0.31
N ASP A 67 10.66 -0.71 0.98
CA ASP A 67 10.43 -0.57 2.41
C ASP A 67 9.20 0.31 2.66
N VAL A 68 8.54 0.06 3.77
CA VAL A 68 7.35 0.80 4.15
C VAL A 68 7.68 1.77 5.27
N SER A 69 7.30 3.02 5.08
CA SER A 69 7.33 4.02 6.14
C SER A 69 5.91 4.52 6.36
N VAL A 70 5.47 4.48 7.61
CA VAL A 70 4.15 4.97 8.00
C VAL A 70 4.36 6.10 9.01
N MET A 71 3.80 7.25 8.72
CA MET A 71 3.94 8.42 9.58
C MET A 71 2.57 8.96 9.95
N LEU A 72 2.46 9.38 11.20
CA LEU A 72 1.31 10.14 11.65
C LEU A 72 1.69 11.62 11.60
N GLU A 73 0.88 12.38 10.89
CA GLU A 73 1.09 13.80 10.73
C GLU A 73 0.04 14.57 11.50
N GLU A 74 0.38 15.80 11.93
CA GLU A 74 -0.57 16.68 12.53
C GLU A 74 -1.72 16.98 11.56
N ARG A 75 -2.93 17.06 12.08
CA ARG A 75 -4.07 17.45 11.26
C ARG A 75 -3.84 18.81 10.64
N SER A 76 -4.01 18.89 9.33
CA SER A 76 -3.99 20.16 8.64
C SER A 76 -5.13 21.05 9.17
N SER A 77 -4.84 22.34 9.33
CA SER A 77 -5.88 23.36 9.62
C SER A 77 -6.74 23.64 8.39
N THR A 78 -6.34 23.14 7.23
CA THR A 78 -7.18 23.20 6.03
C THR A 78 -8.15 22.05 6.01
N MET A 79 -9.18 22.13 5.18
CA MET A 79 -10.21 21.09 5.08
C MET A 79 -9.74 19.82 4.39
N GLU A 80 -8.54 19.82 3.87
CA GLU A 80 -8.01 18.66 3.15
C GLU A 80 -7.37 17.65 4.09
N LYS A 81 -7.82 16.40 3.97
CA LYS A 81 -7.20 15.27 4.64
C LYS A 81 -6.29 14.58 3.65
N VAL A 82 -5.04 14.38 4.03
CA VAL A 82 -4.07 13.65 3.19
C VAL A 82 -3.79 12.31 3.84
N TYR A 83 -4.03 11.26 3.08
CA TYR A 83 -3.67 9.89 3.47
C TYR A 83 -2.51 9.46 2.61
N SER A 84 -1.39 9.13 3.24
CA SER A 84 -0.20 8.77 2.48
C SER A 84 0.47 7.52 3.03
N LEU A 85 0.96 6.72 2.10
CA LEU A 85 1.85 5.61 2.36
C LEU A 85 3.10 5.88 1.55
N ARG A 86 4.26 5.89 2.20
CA ARG A 86 5.52 6.09 1.51
C ARG A 86 6.23 4.76 1.34
N LEU A 87 6.60 4.48 0.10
CA LEU A 87 7.38 3.30 -0.26
C LEU A 87 8.75 3.77 -0.72
N TYR A 88 9.79 3.24 -0.12
CA TYR A 88 11.17 3.60 -0.45
C TYR A 88 11.91 2.42 -1.05
N ASP A 89 12.79 2.71 -2.00
CA ASP A 89 13.79 1.74 -2.43
C ASP A 89 14.89 1.67 -1.37
N GLU A 90 15.51 0.51 -1.22
CA GLU A 90 16.60 0.31 -0.26
C GLU A 90 17.73 1.33 -0.44
N THR A 91 17.99 1.73 -1.69
CA THR A 91 19.02 2.71 -2.00
C THR A 91 18.74 4.08 -1.42
N LEU A 92 17.47 4.38 -1.11
CA LEU A 92 17.09 5.68 -0.56
C LEU A 92 17.12 5.71 0.97
N LEU A 93 17.21 4.55 1.62
CA LEU A 93 17.24 4.45 3.07
C LEU A 93 18.58 4.89 3.68
N THR A 94 19.60 5.09 2.87
CA THR A 94 20.91 5.54 3.34
C THR A 94 20.94 7.03 3.66
N PHE A 95 19.89 7.75 3.38
CA PHE A 95 19.77 9.18 3.68
C PHE A 95 19.00 9.39 4.98
N THR A 96 19.67 9.35 6.05
CA THR A 96 19.12 9.70 7.35
C THR A 96 19.85 10.89 7.92
#